data_f68a81acab11b5520b4b5bbef3772ad2
#
_entry.id   f68a81acab11b5520b4b5bbef3772ad2
#
_cell.length_a   1.000
_cell.length_b   1.000
_cell.length_c   1.000
_cell.angle_alpha   90.00
_cell.angle_beta   90.00
_cell.angle_gamma   90.00
#
_symmetry.space_group_name_H-M   'P 1'
#
loop_
_entity.id
_entity.type
_entity.pdbx_description
1 polymer ?
#
loop_
_entity_poly.entity_id
_entity_poly.type
_entity_poly.pdbx_seq_one_letter_code
_entity_poly.pdbx_strand_id
1 'polypeptide(L)'
;MEQTKGVFVFVVCGAKEHIDTIHFSLKALTRFAENEIVVVTDSSRNEIEVKHTCILDIKAPAHFDNHQASIYLKTGLHKFLPKGKLYCYLDTDVIALSRSVNSIFEQKRGIILFAPDHTQMKRFSPYAVHCGCLSKNQNEWNELEELLSRYDTSTETIADEMLPKQEMLRKKFEFIKNSLFDMAQMGVKYVLPWKILQLDEDTFYDKRKKYWFNALGKPILYEYPPNVIEQIESSSQWRWNKLKRRWISPSGKDIHLLECNHLREKIREKFGIQISNNNWQHWNGGVFLFDDNSHPFMEAWHSKTLKVFEDKAWKTRDQGTLIATAWEFGLQREKPLSKHFNFIADYSNPQLMLSADKRFISDDAFRTKYSPAFIHIFHHFGAKDWEVWNWVEQIVGETEPQ
;
A
#
# COMPACT_ATOMS: atom_id res chain seq x y z
N MET A 1 -14.22 36.25 -0.55
CA MET A 1 -12.85 35.73 -0.26
C MET A 1 -12.33 35.17 -1.57
N GLU A 2 -11.29 35.76 -2.14
CA GLU A 2 -10.60 35.12 -3.26
C GLU A 2 -10.13 33.74 -2.82
N GLN A 3 -10.55 32.74 -3.56
CA GLN A 3 -10.11 31.35 -3.35
C GLN A 3 -8.60 31.33 -3.61
N THR A 4 -7.79 31.12 -2.58
CA THR A 4 -6.34 31.03 -2.71
C THR A 4 -6.07 29.89 -3.69
N LYS A 5 -5.62 30.22 -4.91
CA LYS A 5 -5.28 29.18 -5.90
C LYS A 5 -4.22 28.27 -5.31
N GLY A 6 -4.53 26.98 -5.17
CA GLY A 6 -3.58 25.98 -4.71
C GLY A 6 -2.47 25.74 -5.74
N VAL A 7 -1.38 25.11 -5.32
CA VAL A 7 -0.25 24.75 -6.19
C VAL A 7 0.08 23.27 -5.97
N PHE A 8 0.15 22.49 -7.03
CA PHE A 8 0.68 21.12 -6.97
C PHE A 8 2.20 21.14 -7.00
N VAL A 9 2.82 20.30 -6.18
CA VAL A 9 4.28 20.23 -6.08
C VAL A 9 4.75 18.79 -6.17
N PHE A 10 5.71 18.55 -7.06
CA PHE A 10 6.48 17.31 -7.12
C PHE A 10 7.91 17.57 -6.66
N VAL A 11 8.55 16.53 -6.17
CA VAL A 11 10.01 16.48 -5.95
C VAL A 11 10.56 15.30 -6.71
N VAL A 12 11.63 15.52 -7.48
CA VAL A 12 12.36 14.45 -8.16
C VAL A 12 13.85 14.77 -8.19
N CYS A 13 14.69 13.74 -8.05
CA CYS A 13 16.13 13.88 -8.13
C CYS A 13 16.76 12.52 -8.44
N GLY A 14 17.72 12.46 -9.35
CA GLY A 14 18.60 11.31 -9.57
C GLY A 14 18.31 10.51 -10.82
N ALA A 15 18.01 9.22 -10.67
CA ALA A 15 17.99 8.24 -11.75
C ALA A 15 16.93 8.53 -12.82
N LYS A 16 17.23 8.12 -14.05
CA LYS A 16 16.37 8.29 -15.23
C LYS A 16 14.96 7.72 -15.00
N GLU A 17 14.83 6.58 -14.34
CA GLU A 17 13.55 5.93 -14.07
C GLU A 17 12.61 6.81 -13.26
N HIS A 18 13.14 7.53 -12.26
CA HIS A 18 12.33 8.47 -11.45
C HIS A 18 11.88 9.68 -12.26
N ILE A 19 12.74 10.13 -13.21
CA ILE A 19 12.41 11.26 -14.07
C ILE A 19 11.40 10.84 -15.15
N ASP A 20 11.50 9.64 -15.69
CA ASP A 20 10.50 9.09 -16.61
C ASP A 20 9.15 8.92 -15.89
N THR A 21 9.17 8.46 -14.63
CA THR A 21 7.97 8.34 -13.78
C THR A 21 7.28 9.69 -13.60
N ILE A 22 8.03 10.74 -13.21
CA ILE A 22 7.42 12.08 -13.04
C ILE A 22 6.91 12.63 -14.36
N HIS A 23 7.57 12.40 -15.50
CA HIS A 23 7.07 12.86 -16.80
C HIS A 23 5.69 12.28 -17.11
N PHE A 24 5.45 11.00 -16.78
CA PHE A 24 4.13 10.39 -16.94
C PHE A 24 3.10 11.04 -16.02
N SER A 25 3.44 11.24 -14.73
CA SER A 25 2.54 11.85 -13.74
C SER A 25 2.27 13.32 -14.06
N LEU A 26 3.27 14.07 -14.55
CA LEU A 26 3.09 15.43 -15.04
C LEU A 26 2.15 15.49 -16.24
N LYS A 27 2.29 14.58 -17.22
CA LYS A 27 1.36 14.49 -18.35
C LYS A 27 -0.08 14.30 -17.88
N ALA A 28 -0.29 13.38 -16.93
CA ALA A 28 -1.60 13.13 -16.35
C ALA A 28 -2.13 14.36 -15.59
N LEU A 29 -1.31 14.95 -14.72
CA LEU A 29 -1.75 16.09 -13.92
C LEU A 29 -2.02 17.34 -14.75
N THR A 30 -1.17 17.65 -15.73
CA THR A 30 -1.38 18.81 -16.65
C THR A 30 -2.69 18.70 -17.41
N ARG A 31 -3.15 17.48 -17.70
CA ARG A 31 -4.43 17.26 -18.37
C ARG A 31 -5.64 17.61 -17.50
N PHE A 32 -5.57 17.35 -16.20
CA PHE A 32 -6.71 17.42 -15.29
C PHE A 32 -6.67 18.60 -14.33
N ALA A 33 -5.48 19.12 -14.01
CA ALA A 33 -5.33 20.21 -13.07
C ALA A 33 -5.58 21.58 -13.73
N GLU A 34 -6.23 22.44 -12.96
CA GLU A 34 -6.43 23.88 -13.30
C GLU A 34 -5.44 24.77 -12.53
N ASN A 35 -4.71 24.19 -11.62
CA ASN A 35 -3.79 24.84 -10.71
C ASN A 35 -2.36 24.79 -11.26
N GLU A 36 -1.53 25.73 -10.80
CA GLU A 36 -0.09 25.73 -11.06
C GLU A 36 0.55 24.41 -10.60
N ILE A 37 1.51 23.90 -11.39
CA ILE A 37 2.31 22.73 -11.07
C ILE A 37 3.77 23.16 -11.00
N VAL A 38 4.44 22.85 -9.89
CA VAL A 38 5.86 23.15 -9.66
C VAL A 38 6.62 21.85 -9.46
N VAL A 39 7.78 21.73 -10.07
CA VAL A 39 8.71 20.63 -9.84
C VAL A 39 9.94 21.16 -9.10
N VAL A 40 10.22 20.61 -7.94
CA VAL A 40 11.44 20.88 -7.16
C VAL A 40 12.46 19.80 -7.45
N THR A 41 13.67 20.16 -7.82
CA THR A 41 14.71 19.22 -8.20
C THR A 41 16.10 19.74 -7.85
N ASP A 42 17.09 18.86 -7.78
CA ASP A 42 18.51 19.21 -7.92
C ASP A 42 18.97 18.74 -9.30
N SER A 43 18.92 19.64 -10.28
CA SER A 43 19.23 19.33 -11.68
C SER A 43 20.60 18.77 -11.91
N SER A 44 21.59 19.08 -11.04
CA SER A 44 22.95 18.55 -11.14
C SER A 44 23.09 17.05 -10.83
N ARG A 45 22.04 16.45 -10.25
CA ARG A 45 22.00 15.03 -9.89
C ARG A 45 21.17 14.19 -10.86
N ASN A 46 20.42 14.86 -11.76
CA ASN A 46 19.51 14.19 -12.65
C ASN A 46 20.27 13.56 -13.84
N GLU A 47 20.02 12.30 -14.11
CA GLU A 47 20.61 11.61 -15.27
C GLU A 47 20.03 12.10 -16.59
N ILE A 48 18.78 12.58 -16.57
CA ILE A 48 18.13 13.22 -17.71
C ILE A 48 17.42 14.51 -17.25
N GLU A 49 17.15 15.41 -18.19
CA GLU A 49 16.45 16.66 -17.91
C GLU A 49 14.99 16.44 -17.51
N VAL A 50 14.53 17.15 -16.48
CA VAL A 50 13.11 17.26 -16.12
C VAL A 50 12.43 18.25 -17.06
N LYS A 51 11.50 17.78 -17.88
CA LYS A 51 10.75 18.60 -18.84
C LYS A 51 9.49 19.16 -18.23
N HIS A 52 9.55 20.37 -17.70
CA HIS A 52 8.40 21.11 -17.17
C HIS A 52 8.66 22.62 -17.25
N THR A 53 7.57 23.42 -17.29
CA THR A 53 7.68 24.89 -17.44
C THR A 53 8.04 25.61 -16.14
N CYS A 54 7.65 25.05 -14.99
CA CYS A 54 7.92 25.65 -13.69
C CYS A 54 8.80 24.69 -12.85
N ILE A 55 10.10 24.90 -12.91
CA ILE A 55 11.10 24.11 -12.18
C ILE A 55 11.78 25.02 -11.15
N LEU A 56 11.86 24.54 -9.92
CA LEU A 56 12.65 25.13 -8.85
C LEU A 56 13.88 24.25 -8.61
N ASP A 57 15.04 24.71 -9.11
CA ASP A 57 16.32 24.00 -8.94
C ASP A 57 16.97 24.36 -7.61
N ILE A 58 17.02 23.39 -6.71
CA ILE A 58 17.55 23.53 -5.35
C ILE A 58 18.70 22.55 -5.15
N LYS A 59 19.87 23.07 -4.80
CA LYS A 59 21.03 22.22 -4.52
C LYS A 59 20.92 21.53 -3.18
N ALA A 60 20.83 20.20 -3.20
CA ALA A 60 20.92 19.40 -2.01
C ALA A 60 22.39 19.31 -1.51
N PRO A 61 22.65 19.06 -0.21
CA PRO A 61 24.00 18.89 0.30
C PRO A 61 24.79 17.84 -0.50
N ALA A 62 26.02 18.18 -0.88
CA ALA A 62 26.83 17.36 -1.80
C ALA A 62 27.13 15.94 -1.29
N HIS A 63 27.15 15.75 0.04
CA HIS A 63 27.42 14.45 0.67
C HIS A 63 26.20 13.51 0.71
N PHE A 64 25.01 13.99 0.34
CA PHE A 64 23.82 13.14 0.25
C PHE A 64 23.86 12.29 -1.04
N ASP A 65 23.44 11.05 -0.93
CA ASP A 65 23.08 10.25 -2.11
C ASP A 65 21.79 10.79 -2.77
N ASN A 66 21.44 10.27 -3.95
CA ASN A 66 20.26 10.77 -4.68
C ASN A 66 18.96 10.54 -3.92
N HIS A 67 18.85 9.43 -3.18
CA HIS A 67 17.69 9.13 -2.34
C HIS A 67 17.59 10.11 -1.15
N GLN A 68 18.70 10.36 -0.46
CA GLN A 68 18.77 11.35 0.61
C GLN A 68 18.45 12.76 0.09
N ALA A 69 18.97 13.12 -1.08
CA ALA A 69 18.71 14.42 -1.71
C ALA A 69 17.21 14.60 -2.05
N SER A 70 16.55 13.60 -2.60
CA SER A 70 15.12 13.61 -2.87
C SER A 70 14.30 13.80 -1.58
N ILE A 71 14.62 13.05 -0.53
CA ILE A 71 13.95 13.18 0.78
C ILE A 71 14.24 14.55 1.43
N TYR A 72 15.46 15.06 1.32
CA TYR A 72 15.82 16.42 1.79
C TYR A 72 14.96 17.48 1.12
N LEU A 73 14.81 17.42 -0.20
CA LEU A 73 13.98 18.36 -0.97
C LEU A 73 12.51 18.24 -0.56
N LYS A 74 11.98 17.02 -0.46
CA LYS A 74 10.58 16.75 -0.08
C LYS A 74 10.24 17.30 1.31
N THR A 75 11.01 16.92 2.31
CA THR A 75 10.73 17.34 3.69
C THR A 75 11.08 18.81 3.95
N GLY A 76 11.94 19.38 3.11
CA GLY A 76 12.37 20.79 3.15
C GLY A 76 11.52 21.77 2.35
N LEU A 77 10.43 21.34 1.72
CA LEU A 77 9.59 22.18 0.81
C LEU A 77 9.18 23.53 1.41
N HIS A 78 8.87 23.55 2.71
CA HIS A 78 8.51 24.77 3.44
C HIS A 78 9.62 25.85 3.48
N LYS A 79 10.87 25.46 3.18
CA LYS A 79 12.02 26.38 3.09
C LYS A 79 12.23 26.93 1.69
N PHE A 80 11.79 26.22 0.67
CA PHE A 80 12.10 26.49 -0.72
C PHE A 80 10.95 27.17 -1.46
N LEU A 81 9.72 26.90 -1.06
CA LEU A 81 8.53 27.40 -1.75
C LEU A 81 8.12 28.79 -1.23
N PRO A 82 7.55 29.65 -2.10
CA PRO A 82 7.01 30.93 -1.71
C PRO A 82 5.94 30.83 -0.61
N LYS A 83 5.92 31.78 0.31
CA LYS A 83 4.88 31.90 1.34
C LYS A 83 3.54 32.37 0.79
N GLY A 84 2.47 32.22 1.57
CA GLY A 84 1.14 32.72 1.27
C GLY A 84 0.35 31.87 0.27
N LYS A 85 0.83 30.67 -0.07
CA LYS A 85 0.13 29.73 -0.96
C LYS A 85 -0.26 28.46 -0.22
N LEU A 86 -1.29 27.77 -0.73
CA LEU A 86 -1.64 26.42 -0.33
C LEU A 86 -1.03 25.42 -1.31
N TYR A 87 -0.27 24.47 -0.81
CA TYR A 87 0.45 23.48 -1.60
C TYR A 87 -0.14 22.08 -1.41
N CYS A 88 -0.18 21.32 -2.50
CA CYS A 88 -0.43 19.89 -2.52
C CYS A 88 0.82 19.18 -3.02
N TYR A 89 1.53 18.49 -2.14
CA TYR A 89 2.65 17.63 -2.52
C TYR A 89 2.13 16.31 -3.10
N LEU A 90 2.80 15.84 -4.14
CA LEU A 90 2.57 14.56 -4.79
C LEU A 90 3.91 13.83 -5.00
N ASP A 91 4.01 12.56 -4.60
CA ASP A 91 5.12 11.69 -5.01
C ASP A 91 5.07 11.47 -6.54
N THR A 92 6.20 11.16 -7.14
CA THR A 92 6.34 11.02 -8.60
C THR A 92 5.49 9.92 -9.22
N ASP A 93 5.09 8.93 -8.43
CA ASP A 93 4.26 7.78 -8.78
C ASP A 93 2.77 7.95 -8.40
N VAL A 94 2.37 9.17 -8.07
CA VAL A 94 0.97 9.58 -7.88
C VAL A 94 0.42 10.17 -9.17
N ILE A 95 -0.57 9.52 -9.75
CA ILE A 95 -1.10 9.81 -11.09
C ILE A 95 -2.51 10.37 -10.97
N ALA A 96 -2.76 11.50 -11.60
CA ALA A 96 -4.09 12.10 -11.71
C ALA A 96 -4.98 11.31 -12.69
N LEU A 97 -6.24 11.03 -12.29
CA LEU A 97 -7.18 10.27 -13.11
C LEU A 97 -8.40 11.08 -13.57
N SER A 98 -8.65 12.24 -12.97
CA SER A 98 -9.82 13.04 -13.29
C SER A 98 -9.66 14.51 -12.83
N ARG A 99 -10.54 15.40 -13.32
CA ARG A 99 -10.58 16.82 -12.89
C ARG A 99 -10.92 17.02 -11.41
N SER A 100 -11.41 15.98 -10.72
CA SER A 100 -11.67 16.02 -9.28
C SER A 100 -10.40 16.25 -8.43
N VAL A 101 -9.20 16.12 -9.02
CA VAL A 101 -7.92 16.51 -8.38
C VAL A 101 -7.94 17.93 -7.83
N ASN A 102 -8.64 18.86 -8.51
CA ASN A 102 -8.68 20.27 -8.12
C ASN A 102 -9.39 20.50 -6.77
N SER A 103 -10.36 19.65 -6.43
CA SER A 103 -11.09 19.75 -5.16
C SER A 103 -10.28 19.31 -3.92
N ILE A 104 -9.04 18.84 -4.11
CA ILE A 104 -8.17 18.49 -2.98
C ILE A 104 -7.86 19.70 -2.10
N PHE A 105 -7.72 20.88 -2.69
CA PHE A 105 -7.40 22.12 -1.95
C PHE A 105 -8.52 22.54 -1.01
N GLU A 106 -9.76 22.16 -1.28
CA GLU A 106 -10.92 22.38 -0.41
C GLU A 106 -10.87 21.52 0.86
N GLN A 107 -10.04 20.47 0.85
CA GLN A 107 -9.92 19.56 1.99
C GLN A 107 -9.02 20.11 3.09
N LYS A 108 -8.23 21.17 2.84
CA LYS A 108 -7.25 21.68 3.81
C LYS A 108 -7.94 22.09 5.10
N ARG A 109 -7.50 21.47 6.16
CA ARG A 109 -7.89 21.73 7.56
C ARG A 109 -6.72 21.47 8.49
N GLY A 110 -6.79 22.01 9.69
CA GLY A 110 -5.69 21.87 10.65
C GLY A 110 -4.37 22.48 10.14
N ILE A 111 -3.28 22.14 10.79
CA ILE A 111 -1.94 22.65 10.45
C ILE A 111 -1.37 22.01 9.19
N ILE A 112 -1.61 20.71 8.97
CA ILE A 112 -1.17 19.94 7.81
C ILE A 112 -2.15 18.78 7.59
N LEU A 113 -2.26 18.26 6.39
CA LEU A 113 -3.21 17.19 6.09
C LEU A 113 -2.59 16.16 5.16
N PHE A 114 -2.42 14.94 5.66
CA PHE A 114 -1.88 13.80 4.90
C PHE A 114 -2.97 12.82 4.49
N ALA A 115 -2.70 12.05 3.43
CA ALA A 115 -3.48 10.87 3.11
C ALA A 115 -3.14 9.70 4.05
N PRO A 116 -4.07 8.76 4.29
CA PRO A 116 -3.76 7.55 5.04
C PRO A 116 -2.88 6.62 4.19
N ASP A 117 -2.00 5.89 4.84
CA ASP A 117 -1.30 4.76 4.24
C ASP A 117 -2.27 3.56 4.10
N HIS A 118 -1.90 2.51 3.38
CA HIS A 118 -2.70 1.29 3.24
C HIS A 118 -2.51 0.31 4.39
N THR A 119 -1.46 0.50 5.23
CA THR A 119 -1.12 -0.40 6.33
C THR A 119 -1.17 0.28 7.70
N GLN A 120 -1.32 -0.52 8.76
CA GLN A 120 -1.14 -0.08 10.14
C GLN A 120 0.34 -0.03 10.51
N MET A 121 0.69 0.84 11.47
CA MET A 121 2.07 1.04 11.89
C MET A 121 2.81 -0.25 12.27
N LYS A 122 2.15 -1.20 12.95
CA LYS A 122 2.76 -2.49 13.33
C LYS A 122 3.17 -3.35 12.13
N ARG A 123 2.42 -3.28 11.02
CA ARG A 123 2.72 -3.99 9.76
C ARG A 123 3.77 -3.27 8.93
N PHE A 124 3.79 -1.95 9.00
CA PHE A 124 4.83 -1.13 8.39
C PHE A 124 6.18 -1.27 9.12
N SER A 125 6.18 -1.48 10.43
CA SER A 125 7.36 -1.51 11.30
C SER A 125 8.50 -2.43 10.81
N PRO A 126 8.28 -3.68 10.34
CA PRO A 126 9.34 -4.54 9.83
C PRO A 126 10.06 -4.00 8.59
N TYR A 127 9.36 -3.18 7.81
CA TYR A 127 9.89 -2.54 6.60
C TYR A 127 10.57 -1.21 6.91
N ALA A 128 10.21 -0.56 8.00
CA ALA A 128 10.71 0.77 8.37
C ALA A 128 12.08 0.74 9.03
N VAL A 129 12.41 -0.32 9.74
CA VAL A 129 13.66 -0.45 10.51
C VAL A 129 14.33 -1.81 10.33
N HIS A 130 15.66 -1.85 10.53
CA HIS A 130 16.44 -3.10 10.53
C HIS A 130 16.26 -3.83 11.87
N CYS A 131 15.24 -4.68 11.96
CA CYS A 131 14.90 -5.41 13.18
C CYS A 131 15.02 -6.94 13.09
N GLY A 132 15.41 -7.47 11.93
CA GLY A 132 15.50 -8.91 11.69
C GLY A 132 14.15 -9.64 11.52
N CYS A 133 13.01 -8.94 11.69
CA CYS A 133 11.68 -9.58 11.59
C CYS A 133 11.37 -10.11 10.19
N LEU A 134 11.79 -9.39 9.14
CA LEU A 134 11.66 -9.84 7.75
C LEU A 134 12.43 -11.15 7.51
N SER A 135 13.73 -11.17 7.87
CA SER A 135 14.57 -12.36 7.68
C SER A 135 14.07 -13.55 8.52
N LYS A 136 13.62 -13.29 9.76
CA LYS A 136 13.05 -14.34 10.59
C LYS A 136 11.77 -14.91 9.98
N ASN A 137 10.87 -14.09 9.49
CA ASN A 137 9.64 -14.53 8.83
C ASN A 137 9.95 -15.33 7.55
N GLN A 138 10.92 -14.87 6.74
CA GLN A 138 11.35 -15.60 5.55
C GLN A 138 11.94 -16.97 5.89
N ASN A 139 12.74 -17.06 6.95
CA ASN A 139 13.28 -18.33 7.41
C ASN A 139 12.17 -19.27 7.88
N GLU A 140 11.17 -18.77 8.61
CA GLU A 140 10.02 -19.55 9.02
C GLU A 140 9.20 -20.04 7.80
N TRP A 141 9.06 -19.22 6.75
CA TRP A 141 8.46 -19.63 5.48
C TRP A 141 9.24 -20.74 4.79
N ASN A 142 10.56 -20.60 4.65
CA ASN A 142 11.42 -21.58 4.01
C ASN A 142 11.36 -22.94 4.78
N GLU A 143 11.36 -22.89 6.13
CA GLU A 143 11.20 -24.07 6.96
C GLU A 143 9.85 -24.78 6.71
N LEU A 144 8.76 -24.01 6.64
CA LEU A 144 7.44 -24.57 6.36
C LEU A 144 7.37 -25.18 4.95
N GLU A 145 7.93 -24.51 3.95
CA GLU A 145 7.99 -25.01 2.57
C GLU A 145 8.80 -26.31 2.49
N GLU A 146 9.93 -26.40 3.20
CA GLU A 146 10.71 -27.63 3.30
C GLU A 146 9.91 -28.76 3.95
N LEU A 147 9.20 -28.48 5.04
CA LEU A 147 8.32 -29.47 5.68
C LEU A 147 7.21 -29.92 4.74
N LEU A 148 6.56 -28.99 4.05
CA LEU A 148 5.50 -29.29 3.08
C LEU A 148 6.02 -30.14 1.91
N SER A 149 7.24 -29.88 1.44
CA SER A 149 7.85 -30.62 0.32
C SER A 149 8.14 -32.11 0.64
N ARG A 150 8.29 -32.46 1.91
CA ARG A 150 8.52 -33.86 2.36
C ARG A 150 7.26 -34.71 2.28
N TYR A 151 6.11 -34.05 2.33
CA TYR A 151 4.83 -34.72 2.20
C TYR A 151 4.32 -34.48 0.81
N ASP A 152 4.05 -35.55 0.07
CA ASP A 152 3.52 -35.46 -1.28
C ASP A 152 2.20 -34.68 -1.26
N THR A 153 2.32 -33.36 -1.45
CA THR A 153 1.20 -32.46 -1.69
C THR A 153 0.68 -32.63 -3.11
N SER A 154 1.37 -33.40 -3.95
CA SER A 154 1.10 -33.66 -5.36
C SER A 154 0.01 -34.71 -5.58
N THR A 155 -0.66 -35.16 -4.53
CA THR A 155 -1.89 -35.89 -4.75
C THR A 155 -2.88 -35.02 -5.50
N GLU A 156 -2.77 -35.07 -6.81
CA GLU A 156 -3.49 -34.33 -7.83
C GLU A 156 -3.00 -32.87 -7.93
N THR A 157 -1.96 -32.65 -8.71
CA THR A 157 -1.65 -31.36 -9.32
C THR A 157 -2.97 -30.77 -9.80
N ILE A 158 -3.39 -29.66 -9.20
CA ILE A 158 -4.52 -28.91 -9.70
C ILE A 158 -4.11 -28.56 -11.13
N ALA A 159 -4.84 -29.09 -12.12
CA ALA A 159 -4.49 -28.85 -13.51
C ALA A 159 -4.41 -27.33 -13.74
N ASP A 160 -3.43 -26.88 -14.52
CA ASP A 160 -3.21 -25.44 -14.80
C ASP A 160 -4.49 -24.74 -15.25
N GLU A 161 -5.37 -25.45 -15.95
CA GLU A 161 -6.72 -24.98 -16.33
C GLU A 161 -7.62 -24.60 -15.13
N MET A 162 -7.34 -25.10 -13.93
CA MET A 162 -8.11 -24.81 -12.71
C MET A 162 -7.53 -23.66 -11.88
N LEU A 163 -6.34 -23.18 -12.17
CA LEU A 163 -5.72 -22.06 -11.45
C LEU A 163 -6.56 -20.78 -11.46
N PRO A 164 -7.14 -20.34 -12.59
CA PRO A 164 -8.03 -19.17 -12.61
C PRO A 164 -9.26 -19.37 -11.71
N LYS A 165 -9.81 -20.59 -11.67
CA LYS A 165 -10.98 -20.93 -10.87
C LYS A 165 -10.64 -20.97 -9.37
N GLN A 166 -9.46 -21.45 -9.02
CA GLN A 166 -8.92 -21.43 -7.66
C GLN A 166 -8.76 -19.98 -7.16
N GLU A 167 -8.21 -19.12 -7.98
CA GLU A 167 -8.04 -17.70 -7.65
C GLU A 167 -9.40 -17.00 -7.48
N MET A 168 -10.35 -17.21 -8.37
CA MET A 168 -11.71 -16.72 -8.25
C MET A 168 -12.37 -17.20 -6.94
N LEU A 169 -12.19 -18.48 -6.59
CA LEU A 169 -12.73 -19.06 -5.37
C LEU A 169 -12.12 -18.44 -4.12
N ARG A 170 -10.80 -18.22 -4.11
CA ARG A 170 -10.10 -17.51 -3.01
C ARG A 170 -10.65 -16.09 -2.84
N LYS A 171 -10.78 -15.32 -3.90
CA LYS A 171 -11.38 -13.97 -3.87
C LYS A 171 -12.81 -13.99 -3.32
N LYS A 172 -13.61 -14.98 -3.73
CA LYS A 172 -14.98 -15.15 -3.24
C LYS A 172 -15.04 -15.47 -1.74
N PHE A 173 -14.09 -16.26 -1.23
CA PHE A 173 -13.98 -16.55 0.20
C PHE A 173 -13.56 -15.34 1.01
N GLU A 174 -12.61 -14.56 0.54
CA GLU A 174 -12.25 -13.31 1.22
C GLU A 174 -13.45 -12.35 1.29
N PHE A 175 -14.26 -12.30 0.26
CA PHE A 175 -15.51 -11.54 0.29
C PHE A 175 -16.48 -12.06 1.36
N ILE A 176 -16.76 -13.38 1.39
CA ILE A 176 -17.67 -14.00 2.36
C ILE A 176 -17.18 -13.79 3.79
N LYS A 177 -15.88 -13.93 4.07
CA LYS A 177 -15.29 -13.73 5.41
C LYS A 177 -15.51 -12.33 5.97
N ASN A 178 -15.70 -11.34 5.12
CA ASN A 178 -15.84 -9.94 5.52
C ASN A 178 -17.29 -9.43 5.51
N SER A 179 -18.24 -10.27 5.11
CA SER A 179 -19.68 -10.00 5.16
C SER A 179 -20.34 -10.84 6.24
N LEU A 180 -20.84 -10.19 7.30
CA LEU A 180 -21.55 -10.90 8.38
C LEU A 180 -22.79 -11.66 7.86
N PHE A 181 -23.47 -11.09 6.88
CA PHE A 181 -24.63 -11.72 6.25
C PHE A 181 -24.25 -12.98 5.46
N ASP A 182 -23.21 -12.90 4.62
CA ASP A 182 -22.76 -14.02 3.80
C ASP A 182 -22.10 -15.10 4.68
N MET A 183 -21.39 -14.72 5.73
CA MET A 183 -20.87 -15.65 6.75
C MET A 183 -22.01 -16.39 7.45
N ALA A 184 -23.06 -15.68 7.86
CA ALA A 184 -24.23 -16.30 8.49
C ALA A 184 -24.94 -17.27 7.53
N GLN A 185 -25.14 -16.87 6.29
CA GLN A 185 -25.74 -17.72 5.24
C GLN A 185 -24.90 -18.98 4.98
N MET A 186 -23.57 -18.83 4.85
CA MET A 186 -22.67 -19.97 4.69
C MET A 186 -22.63 -20.86 5.93
N GLY A 187 -22.68 -20.25 7.12
CA GLY A 187 -22.76 -20.97 8.39
C GLY A 187 -24.03 -21.83 8.49
N VAL A 188 -25.18 -21.29 8.13
CA VAL A 188 -26.44 -22.03 8.05
C VAL A 188 -26.33 -23.20 7.05
N LYS A 189 -25.85 -22.95 5.82
CA LYS A 189 -25.60 -24.01 4.83
C LYS A 189 -24.64 -25.08 5.35
N TYR A 190 -23.62 -24.69 6.12
CA TYR A 190 -22.64 -25.61 6.69
C TYR A 190 -23.23 -26.51 7.79
N VAL A 191 -24.14 -25.98 8.62
CA VAL A 191 -24.79 -26.74 9.72
C VAL A 191 -25.85 -27.70 9.21
N LEU A 192 -26.49 -27.44 8.06
CA LEU A 192 -27.46 -28.34 7.45
C LEU A 192 -26.86 -29.76 7.19
N PRO A 193 -27.63 -30.83 7.27
CA PRO A 193 -27.14 -32.20 7.18
C PRO A 193 -26.61 -32.63 5.80
N TRP A 194 -26.56 -31.73 4.86
CA TRP A 194 -26.06 -31.98 3.51
C TRP A 194 -24.56 -32.29 3.51
N LYS A 195 -24.17 -33.37 2.82
CA LYS A 195 -22.76 -33.77 2.71
C LYS A 195 -21.96 -32.84 1.80
N ILE A 196 -22.63 -32.27 0.80
CA ILE A 196 -22.06 -31.39 -0.22
C ILE A 196 -22.76 -30.04 -0.13
N LEU A 197 -21.98 -28.97 -0.12
CA LEU A 197 -22.45 -27.59 -0.22
C LEU A 197 -22.22 -27.10 -1.63
N GLN A 198 -23.21 -26.47 -2.22
CA GLN A 198 -23.09 -25.77 -3.48
C GLN A 198 -22.88 -24.27 -3.24
N LEU A 199 -21.82 -23.73 -3.81
CA LEU A 199 -21.50 -22.30 -3.77
C LEU A 199 -22.06 -21.55 -4.98
N ASP A 200 -21.91 -22.16 -6.17
CA ASP A 200 -22.47 -21.74 -7.46
C ASP A 200 -22.67 -22.93 -8.38
N GLU A 201 -23.06 -22.70 -9.64
CA GLU A 201 -23.43 -23.75 -10.62
C GLU A 201 -22.32 -24.79 -10.85
N ASP A 202 -21.05 -24.42 -10.65
CA ASP A 202 -19.90 -25.28 -10.93
C ASP A 202 -18.91 -25.36 -9.75
N THR A 203 -19.34 -24.99 -8.53
CA THR A 203 -18.45 -24.95 -7.36
C THR A 203 -19.11 -25.62 -6.15
N PHE A 204 -18.55 -26.72 -5.69
CA PHE A 204 -19.07 -27.56 -4.63
C PHE A 204 -18.04 -27.78 -3.54
N TYR A 205 -18.50 -27.97 -2.29
CA TYR A 205 -17.66 -28.31 -1.15
C TYR A 205 -18.10 -29.63 -0.52
N ASP A 206 -17.17 -30.58 -0.42
CA ASP A 206 -17.37 -31.83 0.31
C ASP A 206 -17.02 -31.64 1.80
N LYS A 207 -18.01 -31.67 2.68
CA LYS A 207 -17.84 -31.48 4.12
C LYS A 207 -17.03 -32.60 4.80
N ARG A 208 -17.03 -33.81 4.26
CA ARG A 208 -16.28 -34.94 4.81
C ARG A 208 -14.82 -34.87 4.41
N LYS A 209 -14.59 -34.65 3.12
CA LYS A 209 -13.23 -34.60 2.56
C LYS A 209 -12.57 -33.21 2.74
N LYS A 210 -13.39 -32.18 3.09
CA LYS A 210 -12.94 -30.80 3.35
C LYS A 210 -12.19 -30.14 2.17
N TYR A 211 -12.68 -30.36 0.96
CA TYR A 211 -12.12 -29.74 -0.23
C TYR A 211 -13.22 -29.19 -1.18
N TRP A 212 -12.82 -28.28 -2.04
CA TRP A 212 -13.67 -27.72 -3.10
C TRP A 212 -13.43 -28.43 -4.42
N PHE A 213 -14.48 -28.68 -5.17
CA PHE A 213 -14.43 -29.36 -6.47
C PHE A 213 -15.42 -28.77 -7.44
N ASN A 214 -15.17 -28.96 -8.75
CA ASN A 214 -16.09 -28.51 -9.82
C ASN A 214 -17.19 -29.55 -10.09
N ALA A 215 -18.12 -29.22 -11.00
CA ALA A 215 -19.21 -30.11 -11.41
C ALA A 215 -18.72 -31.45 -11.99
N LEU A 216 -17.49 -31.52 -12.50
CA LEU A 216 -16.85 -32.74 -12.99
C LEU A 216 -16.16 -33.56 -11.87
N GLY A 217 -16.28 -33.12 -10.61
CA GLY A 217 -15.62 -33.76 -9.47
C GLY A 217 -14.11 -33.48 -9.35
N LYS A 218 -13.54 -32.63 -10.22
CA LYS A 218 -12.11 -32.26 -10.14
C LYS A 218 -11.89 -31.27 -9.00
N PRO A 219 -10.84 -31.47 -8.15
CA PRO A 219 -10.49 -30.53 -7.07
C PRO A 219 -10.21 -29.14 -7.60
N ILE A 220 -10.73 -28.09 -6.91
CA ILE A 220 -10.49 -26.69 -7.24
C ILE A 220 -9.52 -26.07 -6.22
N LEU A 221 -9.68 -26.40 -4.94
CA LEU A 221 -8.92 -25.78 -3.88
C LEU A 221 -8.62 -26.75 -2.75
N TYR A 222 -7.35 -27.01 -2.60
CA TYR A 222 -6.75 -27.46 -1.33
C TYR A 222 -5.92 -26.30 -0.78
N GLU A 223 -6.06 -25.99 0.50
CA GLU A 223 -4.99 -25.25 1.16
C GLU A 223 -3.90 -26.25 1.56
N TYR A 224 -4.30 -27.26 2.33
CA TYR A 224 -3.44 -28.39 2.69
C TYR A 224 -4.32 -29.60 2.97
N PRO A 225 -4.00 -30.79 2.47
CA PRO A 225 -4.72 -32.02 2.81
C PRO A 225 -4.71 -32.24 4.32
N PRO A 226 -5.81 -32.69 4.95
CA PRO A 226 -5.89 -32.91 6.40
C PRO A 226 -4.80 -33.85 6.96
N ASN A 227 -4.43 -34.90 6.22
CA ASN A 227 -3.35 -35.78 6.58
C ASN A 227 -1.97 -35.11 6.59
N VAL A 228 -1.72 -34.15 5.67
CA VAL A 228 -0.47 -33.37 5.65
C VAL A 228 -0.42 -32.45 6.88
N ILE A 229 -1.54 -31.80 7.22
CA ILE A 229 -1.62 -30.98 8.43
C ILE A 229 -1.30 -31.81 9.67
N GLU A 230 -1.93 -32.99 9.84
CA GLU A 230 -1.71 -33.88 10.96
C GLU A 230 -0.26 -34.38 11.04
N GLN A 231 0.34 -34.69 9.90
CA GLN A 231 1.75 -35.12 9.82
C GLN A 231 2.71 -34.01 10.21
N ILE A 232 2.51 -32.80 9.74
CA ILE A 232 3.35 -31.63 10.12
C ILE A 232 3.16 -31.31 11.61
N GLU A 233 1.92 -31.29 12.12
CA GLU A 233 1.66 -31.02 13.55
C GLU A 233 2.25 -32.08 14.47
N SER A 234 2.32 -33.36 14.04
CA SER A 234 2.89 -34.46 14.82
C SER A 234 4.42 -34.51 14.76
N SER A 235 5.02 -34.13 13.63
CA SER A 235 6.47 -34.21 13.39
C SER A 235 7.23 -32.92 13.69
N SER A 236 6.52 -31.83 13.98
CA SER A 236 7.11 -30.52 14.20
C SER A 236 6.38 -29.70 15.27
N GLN A 237 6.90 -28.51 15.55
CA GLN A 237 6.24 -27.54 16.43
C GLN A 237 5.26 -26.61 15.69
N TRP A 238 5.08 -26.75 14.40
CA TRP A 238 4.11 -26.01 13.62
C TRP A 238 2.69 -26.42 14.02
N ARG A 239 1.76 -25.44 13.97
CA ARG A 239 0.35 -25.67 14.30
C ARG A 239 -0.55 -25.02 13.27
N TRP A 240 -1.60 -25.72 12.86
CA TRP A 240 -2.59 -25.21 11.93
C TRP A 240 -3.76 -24.54 12.66
N ASN A 241 -3.93 -23.25 12.49
CA ASN A 241 -5.11 -22.54 13.01
C ASN A 241 -6.31 -22.81 12.08
N LYS A 242 -7.21 -23.71 12.50
CA LYS A 242 -8.38 -24.14 11.70
C LYS A 242 -9.36 -23.00 11.40
N LEU A 243 -9.51 -22.01 12.30
CA LEU A 243 -10.41 -20.87 12.10
C LEU A 243 -9.86 -19.87 11.07
N LYS A 244 -8.59 -19.52 11.21
CA LYS A 244 -7.93 -18.57 10.32
C LYS A 244 -7.40 -19.23 9.06
N ARG A 245 -7.32 -20.57 9.03
CA ARG A 245 -6.72 -21.38 7.96
C ARG A 245 -5.29 -20.90 7.65
N ARG A 246 -4.46 -20.85 8.69
CA ARG A 246 -3.10 -20.34 8.63
C ARG A 246 -2.18 -21.13 9.54
N TRP A 247 -0.92 -21.24 9.13
CA TRP A 247 0.11 -21.84 9.94
C TRP A 247 0.58 -20.89 11.04
N ILE A 248 0.73 -21.46 12.23
CA ILE A 248 1.37 -20.82 13.38
C ILE A 248 2.75 -21.42 13.51
N SER A 249 3.78 -20.59 13.45
CA SER A 249 5.17 -21.02 13.54
C SER A 249 5.53 -21.53 14.94
N PRO A 250 6.68 -22.23 15.11
CA PRO A 250 7.21 -22.62 16.41
C PRO A 250 7.37 -21.46 17.39
N SER A 251 7.54 -20.25 16.89
CA SER A 251 7.59 -19.02 17.71
C SER A 251 6.22 -18.52 18.19
N GLY A 252 5.12 -19.24 17.87
CA GLY A 252 3.75 -18.85 18.20
C GLY A 252 3.15 -17.75 17.34
N LYS A 253 3.76 -17.42 16.21
CA LYS A 253 3.31 -16.35 15.31
C LYS A 253 2.53 -16.90 14.12
N ASP A 254 1.50 -16.17 13.71
CA ASP A 254 0.84 -16.38 12.44
C ASP A 254 1.81 -15.98 11.31
N ILE A 255 2.25 -16.93 10.52
CA ILE A 255 3.29 -16.74 9.49
C ILE A 255 2.86 -15.74 8.39
N HIS A 256 1.56 -15.59 8.17
CA HIS A 256 1.01 -14.65 7.21
C HIS A 256 0.91 -13.22 7.76
N LEU A 257 1.19 -13.01 9.05
CA LEU A 257 1.11 -11.71 9.72
C LEU A 257 2.50 -11.23 10.13
N LEU A 258 3.16 -10.57 9.19
CA LEU A 258 4.42 -9.89 9.50
C LEU A 258 4.13 -8.57 10.20
N GLU A 259 4.32 -8.54 11.50
CA GLU A 259 4.13 -7.33 12.32
C GLU A 259 5.09 -7.29 13.51
N CYS A 260 5.51 -6.08 13.91
CA CYS A 260 6.35 -5.89 15.08
C CYS A 260 6.20 -4.48 15.69
N ASN A 261 6.91 -4.25 16.82
CA ASN A 261 6.89 -2.97 17.56
C ASN A 261 8.19 -2.16 17.41
N HIS A 262 9.18 -2.64 16.66
CA HIS A 262 10.53 -2.08 16.65
C HIS A 262 10.58 -0.62 16.17
N LEU A 263 9.73 -0.23 15.21
CA LEU A 263 9.66 1.19 14.81
C LEU A 263 9.24 2.09 15.98
N ARG A 264 8.25 1.67 16.78
CA ARG A 264 7.82 2.40 17.97
C ARG A 264 8.95 2.53 18.99
N GLU A 265 9.72 1.46 19.19
CA GLU A 265 10.86 1.44 20.08
C GLU A 265 11.97 2.37 19.57
N LYS A 266 12.29 2.32 18.28
CA LYS A 266 13.27 3.20 17.66
C LYS A 266 12.87 4.68 17.70
N ILE A 267 11.60 5.01 17.52
CA ILE A 267 11.07 6.37 17.67
C ILE A 267 11.26 6.85 19.12
N ARG A 268 10.93 6.01 20.10
CA ARG A 268 11.14 6.35 21.53
C ARG A 268 12.60 6.53 21.85
N GLU A 269 13.48 5.62 21.42
CA GLU A 269 14.94 5.70 21.67
C GLU A 269 15.56 6.95 21.06
N LYS A 270 15.20 7.25 19.80
CA LYS A 270 15.86 8.34 19.04
C LYS A 270 15.31 9.72 19.38
N PHE A 271 14.02 9.83 19.63
CA PHE A 271 13.31 11.11 19.74
C PHE A 271 12.59 11.32 21.08
N GLY A 272 12.54 10.32 21.98
CA GLY A 272 11.81 10.40 23.24
C GLY A 272 10.27 10.35 23.09
N ILE A 273 9.75 10.12 21.88
CA ILE A 273 8.32 10.20 21.59
C ILE A 273 7.64 8.86 21.92
N GLN A 274 6.56 8.93 22.72
CA GLN A 274 5.78 7.77 23.13
C GLN A 274 4.63 7.54 22.15
N ILE A 275 4.60 6.38 21.51
CA ILE A 275 3.49 5.94 20.67
C ILE A 275 2.67 4.92 21.46
N SER A 276 1.44 5.29 21.84
CA SER A 276 0.57 4.44 22.67
C SER A 276 -0.25 3.42 21.88
N ASN A 277 -0.48 3.66 20.57
CA ASN A 277 -1.28 2.79 19.71
C ASN A 277 -0.48 2.29 18.51
N ASN A 278 -0.04 1.02 18.54
CA ASN A 278 0.67 0.40 17.45
C ASN A 278 -0.24 -0.09 16.29
N ASN A 279 -1.56 -0.12 16.51
CA ASN A 279 -2.56 -0.37 15.47
C ASN A 279 -2.99 0.90 14.73
N TRP A 280 -2.35 2.03 15.02
CA TRP A 280 -2.66 3.28 14.35
C TRP A 280 -2.46 3.14 12.83
N GLN A 281 -3.49 3.58 12.08
CA GLN A 281 -3.42 3.73 10.63
C GLN A 281 -2.57 4.96 10.35
N HIS A 282 -1.30 4.75 10.04
CA HIS A 282 -0.40 5.88 9.84
C HIS A 282 -0.66 6.62 8.53
N TRP A 283 -0.02 7.76 8.38
CA TRP A 283 -0.15 8.59 7.21
C TRP A 283 0.86 8.18 6.13
N ASN A 284 0.47 8.37 4.88
CA ASN A 284 1.32 8.22 3.71
C ASN A 284 1.93 9.57 3.33
N GLY A 285 3.24 9.62 3.15
CA GLY A 285 3.96 10.84 2.78
C GLY A 285 3.86 11.21 1.30
N GLY A 286 3.14 10.43 0.47
CA GLY A 286 3.05 10.63 -0.97
C GLY A 286 2.04 11.68 -1.42
N VAL A 287 1.05 11.99 -0.58
CA VAL A 287 0.06 13.06 -0.85
C VAL A 287 -0.24 13.82 0.42
N PHE A 288 0.03 15.12 0.44
CA PHE A 288 -0.31 15.96 1.58
C PHE A 288 -0.50 17.43 1.22
N LEU A 289 -1.32 18.12 2.00
CA LEU A 289 -1.62 19.55 1.90
C LEU A 289 -0.91 20.32 3.02
N PHE A 290 -0.22 21.39 2.65
CA PHE A 290 0.47 22.27 3.59
C PHE A 290 0.44 23.74 3.14
N ASP A 291 0.57 24.63 4.11
CA ASP A 291 0.62 26.07 3.96
C ASP A 291 1.61 26.68 4.99
N ASP A 292 1.60 28.00 5.15
CA ASP A 292 2.49 28.67 6.12
C ASP A 292 2.27 28.19 7.56
N ASN A 293 1.06 27.77 7.93
CA ASN A 293 0.76 27.24 9.27
C ASN A 293 1.40 25.85 9.49
N SER A 294 1.75 25.17 8.42
CA SER A 294 2.40 23.84 8.47
C SER A 294 3.89 23.92 8.79
N HIS A 295 4.49 25.14 8.75
CA HIS A 295 5.92 25.32 8.88
C HIS A 295 6.53 24.63 10.15
N PRO A 296 5.97 24.76 11.35
CA PRO A 296 6.53 24.09 12.53
C PRO A 296 6.55 22.55 12.39
N PHE A 297 5.50 21.97 11.83
CA PHE A 297 5.42 20.53 11.59
C PHE A 297 6.46 20.09 10.55
N MET A 298 6.52 20.79 9.41
CA MET A 298 7.45 20.49 8.33
C MET A 298 8.90 20.60 8.80
N GLU A 299 9.25 21.63 9.59
CA GLU A 299 10.59 21.78 10.16
C GLU A 299 10.93 20.64 11.12
N ALA A 300 10.01 20.25 11.97
CA ALA A 300 10.20 19.14 12.89
C ALA A 300 10.36 17.79 12.15
N TRP A 301 9.57 17.56 11.10
CA TRP A 301 9.69 16.38 10.24
C TRP A 301 11.02 16.36 9.51
N HIS A 302 11.39 17.47 8.84
CA HIS A 302 12.67 17.62 8.15
C HIS A 302 13.86 17.36 9.08
N SER A 303 13.89 18.04 10.22
CA SER A 303 14.97 17.88 11.21
C SER A 303 15.11 16.45 11.71
N LYS A 304 14.00 15.75 12.01
CA LYS A 304 14.04 14.33 12.42
C LYS A 304 14.52 13.43 11.28
N THR A 305 14.11 13.72 10.06
CA THR A 305 14.52 12.97 8.88
C THR A 305 16.02 13.05 8.65
N LEU A 306 16.59 14.24 8.74
CA LEU A 306 18.04 14.42 8.61
C LEU A 306 18.83 13.68 9.72
N LYS A 307 18.30 13.64 10.95
CA LYS A 307 18.94 12.93 12.08
C LYS A 307 19.00 11.41 11.89
N VAL A 308 18.22 10.83 11.00
CA VAL A 308 18.23 9.38 10.74
C VAL A 308 18.88 8.99 9.41
N PHE A 309 19.39 9.94 8.64
CA PHE A 309 20.02 9.65 7.35
C PHE A 309 21.21 8.70 7.47
N GLU A 310 22.04 8.90 8.48
CA GLU A 310 23.22 8.05 8.75
C GLU A 310 22.92 6.90 9.73
N ASP A 311 21.70 6.80 10.22
CA ASP A 311 21.32 5.78 11.19
C ASP A 311 20.94 4.47 10.49
N LYS A 312 21.88 3.51 10.47
CA LYS A 312 21.69 2.21 9.84
C LYS A 312 20.51 1.40 10.39
N ALA A 313 19.95 1.76 11.54
CA ALA A 313 18.75 1.11 12.06
C ALA A 313 17.47 1.50 11.30
N TRP A 314 17.49 2.60 10.54
CA TRP A 314 16.35 3.12 9.79
C TRP A 314 16.45 2.78 8.32
N LYS A 315 15.37 2.18 7.77
CA LYS A 315 15.21 1.88 6.31
C LYS A 315 14.44 2.98 5.60
N THR A 316 13.26 3.32 6.14
CA THR A 316 12.38 4.36 5.58
C THR A 316 12.56 5.65 6.38
N ARG A 317 13.36 6.54 5.86
CA ARG A 317 13.84 7.73 6.58
C ARG A 317 12.72 8.75 6.82
N ASP A 318 12.03 9.20 5.76
CA ASP A 318 10.95 10.19 5.83
C ASP A 318 9.65 9.63 6.42
N GLN A 319 9.23 8.44 6.01
CA GLN A 319 7.96 7.85 6.45
C GLN A 319 7.97 7.50 7.95
N GLY A 320 9.07 6.93 8.47
CA GLY A 320 9.20 6.62 9.89
C GLY A 320 9.25 7.88 10.76
N THR A 321 9.91 8.94 10.30
CA THR A 321 9.97 10.22 11.00
C THR A 321 8.70 11.04 10.87
N LEU A 322 7.93 10.88 9.79
CA LEU A 322 6.57 11.40 9.68
C LEU A 322 5.66 10.86 10.80
N ILE A 323 5.72 9.54 11.05
CA ILE A 323 5.00 8.91 12.16
C ILE A 323 5.40 9.56 13.48
N ALA A 324 6.70 9.69 13.74
CA ALA A 324 7.20 10.34 14.96
C ALA A 324 6.68 11.77 15.11
N THR A 325 6.71 12.56 14.03
CA THR A 325 6.27 13.95 14.05
C THR A 325 4.77 14.08 14.26
N ALA A 326 3.96 13.21 13.62
CA ALA A 326 2.51 13.20 13.82
C ALA A 326 2.13 12.96 15.30
N TRP A 327 2.84 12.07 15.99
CA TRP A 327 2.64 11.81 17.41
C TRP A 327 3.17 12.93 18.32
N GLU A 328 4.27 13.55 17.99
CA GLU A 328 4.80 14.71 18.72
C GLU A 328 3.83 15.89 18.72
N PHE A 329 3.19 16.14 17.57
CA PHE A 329 2.22 17.22 17.42
C PHE A 329 0.80 16.85 17.85
N GLY A 330 0.57 15.62 18.34
CA GLY A 330 -0.75 15.17 18.78
C GLY A 330 -1.77 14.97 17.66
N LEU A 331 -1.33 14.86 16.40
CA LEU A 331 -2.19 14.83 15.22
C LEU A 331 -2.68 13.42 14.83
N GLN A 332 -2.33 12.38 15.58
CA GLN A 332 -2.70 11.00 15.29
C GLN A 332 -4.22 10.73 15.33
N ARG A 333 -5.01 11.68 15.84
CA ARG A 333 -6.49 11.61 15.88
C ARG A 333 -7.15 12.43 14.78
N GLU A 334 -6.38 13.22 14.05
CA GLU A 334 -6.90 14.02 12.95
C GLU A 334 -7.37 13.12 11.82
N LYS A 335 -8.52 13.46 11.25
CA LYS A 335 -9.06 12.72 10.10
C LYS A 335 -8.16 12.98 8.89
N PRO A 336 -7.56 11.94 8.27
CA PRO A 336 -6.70 12.12 7.09
C PRO A 336 -7.52 12.54 5.86
N LEU A 337 -6.84 12.83 4.75
CA LEU A 337 -7.47 12.96 3.44
C LEU A 337 -8.29 11.72 3.11
N SER A 338 -9.33 11.91 2.30
CA SER A 338 -10.07 10.79 1.75
C SER A 338 -9.18 9.93 0.85
N LYS A 339 -9.41 8.63 0.84
CA LYS A 339 -8.78 7.67 -0.07
C LYS A 339 -8.97 8.02 -1.55
N HIS A 340 -10.01 8.80 -1.87
CA HIS A 340 -10.23 9.38 -3.19
C HIS A 340 -9.02 10.20 -3.69
N PHE A 341 -8.29 10.85 -2.79
CA PHE A 341 -7.12 11.68 -3.13
C PHE A 341 -5.77 10.96 -2.99
N ASN A 342 -5.76 9.70 -2.58
CA ASN A 342 -4.57 8.85 -2.58
C ASN A 342 -4.98 7.38 -2.52
N PHE A 343 -5.46 6.86 -3.63
CA PHE A 343 -5.79 5.45 -3.73
C PHE A 343 -4.51 4.66 -4.01
N ILE A 344 -3.98 4.02 -2.99
CA ILE A 344 -2.76 3.20 -3.11
C ILE A 344 -3.14 1.87 -3.77
N ALA A 345 -2.65 1.67 -4.99
CA ALA A 345 -2.83 0.45 -5.75
C ALA A 345 -1.65 -0.50 -5.48
N ASP A 346 -1.85 -1.40 -4.53
CA ASP A 346 -0.86 -2.42 -4.18
C ASP A 346 -1.04 -3.65 -5.08
N TYR A 347 -0.05 -3.92 -5.93
CA TYR A 347 -0.02 -5.10 -6.80
C TYR A 347 -0.15 -6.42 -6.03
N SER A 348 0.41 -6.48 -4.83
CA SER A 348 0.35 -7.67 -3.97
C SER A 348 -1.00 -7.87 -3.29
N ASN A 349 -1.92 -6.88 -3.36
CA ASN A 349 -3.23 -7.00 -2.77
C ASN A 349 -4.18 -7.84 -3.67
N PRO A 350 -4.52 -9.09 -3.27
CA PRO A 350 -5.39 -9.96 -4.06
C PRO A 350 -6.83 -9.47 -4.15
N GLN A 351 -7.20 -8.44 -3.37
CA GLN A 351 -8.53 -7.84 -3.35
C GLN A 351 -8.64 -6.63 -4.28
N LEU A 352 -7.51 -6.19 -4.86
CA LEU A 352 -7.49 -5.09 -5.81
C LEU A 352 -8.18 -5.51 -7.12
N MET A 353 -9.27 -4.85 -7.47
CA MET A 353 -10.09 -5.20 -8.63
C MET A 353 -10.63 -3.96 -9.32
N LEU A 354 -10.61 -3.96 -10.64
CA LEU A 354 -11.36 -3.01 -11.47
C LEU A 354 -12.80 -3.49 -11.65
N SER A 355 -13.75 -2.56 -11.73
CA SER A 355 -15.11 -2.88 -12.17
C SER A 355 -15.12 -3.29 -13.66
N ALA A 356 -16.10 -4.09 -14.08
CA ALA A 356 -16.20 -4.55 -15.46
C ALA A 356 -16.27 -3.40 -16.48
N ASP A 357 -16.87 -2.27 -16.09
CA ASP A 357 -16.95 -1.05 -16.89
C ASP A 357 -15.73 -0.11 -16.72
N LYS A 358 -14.72 -0.55 -15.95
CA LYS A 358 -13.48 0.18 -15.67
C LYS A 358 -13.67 1.59 -15.08
N ARG A 359 -14.82 1.88 -14.49
CA ARG A 359 -15.11 3.18 -13.87
C ARG A 359 -14.73 3.26 -12.40
N PHE A 360 -14.59 2.11 -11.75
CA PHE A 360 -14.32 2.02 -10.32
C PHE A 360 -13.22 1.01 -10.03
N ILE A 361 -12.49 1.26 -8.96
CA ILE A 361 -11.51 0.33 -8.39
C ILE A 361 -11.87 0.03 -6.94
N SER A 362 -11.59 -1.19 -6.49
CA SER A 362 -11.77 -1.62 -5.10
C SER A 362 -10.50 -2.30 -4.62
N ASP A 363 -10.16 -2.14 -3.36
CA ASP A 363 -8.99 -2.77 -2.72
C ASP A 363 -9.35 -3.51 -1.43
N ASP A 364 -10.64 -3.71 -1.18
CA ASP A 364 -11.16 -4.41 -0.02
C ASP A 364 -12.15 -5.52 -0.38
N ALA A 365 -12.33 -6.45 0.55
CA ALA A 365 -13.27 -7.55 0.40
C ALA A 365 -14.74 -7.11 0.40
N PHE A 366 -15.04 -5.94 0.94
CA PHE A 366 -16.38 -5.35 0.92
C PHE A 366 -16.72 -4.74 -0.44
N ARG A 367 -15.74 -4.70 -1.36
CA ARG A 367 -15.86 -4.13 -2.70
C ARG A 367 -16.37 -2.70 -2.68
N THR A 368 -15.89 -1.92 -1.72
CA THR A 368 -16.11 -0.48 -1.72
C THR A 368 -15.57 0.09 -3.02
N LYS A 369 -16.45 0.70 -3.81
CA LYS A 369 -16.11 1.24 -5.12
C LYS A 369 -15.53 2.63 -4.97
N TYR A 370 -14.34 2.82 -5.49
CA TYR A 370 -13.67 4.12 -5.54
C TYR A 370 -13.54 4.57 -6.99
N SER A 371 -13.82 5.86 -7.22
CA SER A 371 -13.40 6.58 -8.42
C SER A 371 -12.35 7.60 -7.99
N PRO A 372 -11.08 7.20 -7.88
CA PRO A 372 -10.05 8.04 -7.30
C PRO A 372 -9.72 9.24 -8.18
N ALA A 373 -9.45 10.39 -7.54
CA ALA A 373 -8.85 11.54 -8.21
C ALA A 373 -7.37 11.26 -8.51
N PHE A 374 -6.69 10.67 -7.52
CA PHE A 374 -5.31 10.23 -7.65
C PHE A 374 -5.18 8.74 -7.32
N ILE A 375 -4.41 8.03 -8.16
CA ILE A 375 -3.93 6.68 -7.89
C ILE A 375 -2.43 6.72 -7.63
N HIS A 376 -1.98 5.98 -6.62
CA HIS A 376 -0.58 5.90 -6.20
C HIS A 376 -0.06 4.49 -6.48
N ILE A 377 0.89 4.37 -7.40
CA ILE A 377 1.46 3.10 -7.88
C ILE A 377 2.94 3.05 -7.51
N PHE A 378 3.25 2.65 -6.28
CA PHE A 378 4.61 2.61 -5.75
C PHE A 378 5.42 1.38 -6.19
N HIS A 379 4.75 0.31 -6.65
CA HIS A 379 5.35 -0.87 -7.26
C HIS A 379 4.67 -1.21 -8.58
N HIS A 380 5.39 -1.86 -9.49
CA HIS A 380 4.88 -2.24 -10.82
C HIS A 380 4.43 -1.05 -11.69
N PHE A 381 5.01 0.13 -11.48
CA PHE A 381 4.83 1.27 -12.37
C PHE A 381 5.29 0.92 -13.79
N GLY A 382 4.44 1.10 -14.79
CA GLY A 382 4.75 0.71 -16.17
C GLY A 382 4.54 -0.77 -16.52
N ALA A 383 4.07 -1.61 -15.61
CA ALA A 383 3.89 -3.05 -15.83
C ALA A 383 2.72 -3.34 -16.78
N LYS A 384 3.03 -3.71 -18.02
CA LYS A 384 2.03 -3.93 -19.10
C LYS A 384 1.15 -5.17 -18.90
N ASP A 385 1.59 -6.11 -18.09
CA ASP A 385 0.84 -7.31 -17.68
C ASP A 385 -0.16 -7.06 -16.56
N TRP A 386 -0.16 -5.84 -15.99
CA TRP A 386 -1.06 -5.47 -14.91
C TRP A 386 -2.28 -4.67 -15.40
N GLU A 387 -3.48 -5.20 -15.21
CA GLU A 387 -4.72 -4.58 -15.66
C GLU A 387 -4.93 -3.16 -15.13
N VAL A 388 -4.55 -2.90 -13.86
CA VAL A 388 -4.66 -1.57 -13.26
C VAL A 388 -3.75 -0.57 -13.97
N TRP A 389 -2.52 -0.97 -14.33
CA TRP A 389 -1.64 -0.10 -15.11
C TRP A 389 -2.23 0.21 -16.49
N ASN A 390 -2.72 -0.79 -17.20
CA ASN A 390 -3.32 -0.59 -18.52
C ASN A 390 -4.54 0.34 -18.47
N TRP A 391 -5.34 0.25 -17.41
CA TRP A 391 -6.44 1.18 -17.16
C TRP A 391 -5.97 2.61 -16.93
N VAL A 392 -4.95 2.81 -16.11
CA VAL A 392 -4.35 4.14 -15.87
C VAL A 392 -3.78 4.73 -17.15
N GLU A 393 -3.02 3.93 -17.91
CA GLU A 393 -2.42 4.35 -19.16
C GLU A 393 -3.49 4.74 -20.21
N GLN A 394 -4.60 4.01 -20.27
CA GLN A 394 -5.74 4.35 -21.11
C GLN A 394 -6.31 5.73 -20.72
N ILE A 395 -6.60 5.98 -19.44
CA ILE A 395 -7.11 7.27 -18.97
C ILE A 395 -6.17 8.41 -19.32
N VAL A 396 -4.87 8.24 -19.13
CA VAL A 396 -3.85 9.28 -19.42
C VAL A 396 -3.64 9.48 -20.92
N GLY A 397 -3.89 8.43 -21.73
CA GLY A 397 -3.73 8.44 -23.18
C GLY A 397 -4.96 8.91 -23.98
N GLU A 398 -6.17 8.82 -23.41
CA GLU A 398 -7.40 9.24 -24.09
C GLU A 398 -7.37 10.75 -24.40
N THR A 399 -7.61 11.12 -25.65
CA THR A 399 -7.92 12.51 -25.99
C THR A 399 -9.34 12.79 -25.53
N GLU A 400 -9.56 13.92 -24.82
CA GLU A 400 -10.94 14.33 -24.49
C GLU A 400 -11.81 14.33 -25.77
N PRO A 401 -13.02 13.75 -25.72
CA PRO A 401 -13.98 14.03 -26.78
C PRO A 401 -14.21 15.54 -26.79
N GLN A 402 -14.00 16.15 -27.93
CA GLN A 402 -14.21 17.59 -28.20
C GLN A 402 -15.67 17.98 -27.92
#